data_08f9ab1b18d95b0dea4b94eb03076467
#
_entry.id   08f9ab1b18d95b0dea4b94eb03076467
#
_cell.length_a   1.000
_cell.length_b   1.000
_cell.length_c   1.000
_cell.angle_alpha   90.00
_cell.angle_beta   90.00
_cell.angle_gamma   90.00
#
_symmetry.space_group_name_H-M   'P 1'
#
loop_
_entity.id
_entity.type
_entity.pdbx_description
1 polymer ?
#
loop_
_entity_poly.entity_id
_entity_poly.type
_entity_poly.pdbx_seq_one_letter_code
_entity_poly.pdbx_strand_id
1 'polypeptide(L)'
;MFNKKQTKLTLLSMLVLSFSIALASSLQQNNALAQQQDSQGSIQEVSTHVTEALKAYAKGIGAQYIESEETPIQVNQTLIDQAKGVGEGKLVDQGAYQSAQEHLKTANLMFVGLVPQLKNANQDDVIEVRSWLLVLQNLFNYRAPYNLVEDAGFGVVLGHLDNLSK
;
A
#
# COMPACT_ATOMS: atom_id res chain seq x y z
N MET A 1 -66.23 -7.78 -17.12
CA MET A 1 -65.59 -7.08 -18.27
C MET A 1 -64.31 -6.43 -17.73
N PHE A 2 -63.17 -7.07 -17.90
CA PHE A 2 -61.89 -6.55 -17.46
C PHE A 2 -61.41 -5.48 -18.45
N ASN A 3 -61.09 -4.30 -17.94
CA ASN A 3 -60.76 -3.11 -18.71
C ASN A 3 -59.36 -3.21 -19.32
N LYS A 4 -59.26 -3.53 -20.62
CA LYS A 4 -58.01 -3.71 -21.41
C LYS A 4 -57.03 -2.52 -21.33
N LYS A 5 -57.50 -1.33 -20.88
CA LYS A 5 -56.63 -0.14 -20.72
C LYS A 5 -55.79 -0.17 -19.44
N GLN A 6 -56.27 -0.80 -18.38
CA GLN A 6 -55.51 -0.88 -17.11
C GLN A 6 -54.31 -1.85 -17.20
N THR A 7 -54.47 -2.94 -17.96
CA THR A 7 -53.39 -3.92 -18.13
C THR A 7 -52.17 -3.38 -18.91
N LYS A 8 -52.40 -2.44 -19.82
CA LYS A 8 -51.27 -1.80 -20.56
C LYS A 8 -50.47 -0.81 -19.71
N LEU A 9 -51.11 -0.15 -18.76
CA LEU A 9 -50.45 0.84 -17.90
C LEU A 9 -49.57 0.15 -16.84
N THR A 10 -50.02 -1.00 -16.29
CA THR A 10 -49.25 -1.78 -15.33
C THR A 10 -48.03 -2.47 -15.96
N LEU A 11 -48.14 -2.95 -17.20
CA LEU A 11 -47.03 -3.53 -17.93
C LEU A 11 -45.95 -2.49 -18.30
N LEU A 12 -46.35 -1.26 -18.64
CA LEU A 12 -45.42 -0.20 -18.97
C LEU A 12 -44.65 0.29 -17.73
N SER A 13 -45.30 0.38 -16.57
CA SER A 13 -44.65 0.79 -15.31
C SER A 13 -43.67 -0.26 -14.79
N MET A 14 -43.96 -1.57 -14.96
CA MET A 14 -43.02 -2.63 -14.60
C MET A 14 -41.80 -2.67 -15.52
N LEU A 15 -41.95 -2.35 -16.79
CA LEU A 15 -40.81 -2.31 -17.74
C LEU A 15 -39.85 -1.14 -17.45
N VAL A 16 -40.36 0.01 -17.05
CA VAL A 16 -39.53 1.17 -16.70
C VAL A 16 -38.79 0.96 -15.39
N LEU A 17 -39.40 0.30 -14.40
CA LEU A 17 -38.72 -0.02 -13.13
C LEU A 17 -37.59 -1.03 -13.33
N SER A 18 -37.77 -2.06 -14.14
CA SER A 18 -36.71 -3.05 -14.39
C SER A 18 -35.52 -2.48 -15.15
N PHE A 19 -35.74 -1.51 -16.04
CA PHE A 19 -34.67 -0.84 -16.77
C PHE A 19 -33.86 0.11 -15.87
N SER A 20 -34.52 0.79 -14.93
CA SER A 20 -33.84 1.70 -13.98
C SER A 20 -32.95 0.96 -12.98
N ILE A 21 -33.33 -0.26 -12.55
CA ILE A 21 -32.52 -1.07 -11.65
C ILE A 21 -31.28 -1.61 -12.37
N ALA A 22 -31.39 -2.02 -13.64
CA ALA A 22 -30.26 -2.50 -14.41
C ALA A 22 -29.21 -1.41 -14.70
N LEU A 23 -29.65 -0.17 -14.98
CA LEU A 23 -28.75 0.98 -15.18
C LEU A 23 -28.04 1.39 -13.89
N ALA A 24 -28.71 1.38 -12.74
CA ALA A 24 -28.10 1.72 -11.47
C ALA A 24 -27.04 0.69 -11.06
N SER A 25 -27.28 -0.61 -11.32
CA SER A 25 -26.33 -1.68 -11.03
C SER A 25 -25.06 -1.58 -11.89
N SER A 26 -25.20 -1.25 -13.19
CA SER A 26 -24.05 -1.12 -14.10
C SER A 26 -23.18 0.11 -13.77
N LEU A 27 -23.78 1.21 -13.35
CA LEU A 27 -23.05 2.42 -12.92
C LEU A 27 -22.29 2.17 -11.59
N GLN A 28 -22.88 1.44 -10.65
CA GLN A 28 -22.21 1.09 -9.41
C GLN A 28 -21.04 0.13 -9.64
N GLN A 29 -21.19 -0.83 -10.55
CA GLN A 29 -20.14 -1.78 -10.87
C GLN A 29 -18.96 -1.11 -11.59
N ASN A 30 -19.23 -0.18 -12.52
CA ASN A 30 -18.19 0.57 -13.21
C ASN A 30 -17.43 1.51 -12.27
N ASN A 31 -18.11 2.14 -11.31
CA ASN A 31 -17.45 2.97 -10.30
C ASN A 31 -16.59 2.16 -9.34
N ALA A 32 -17.03 0.96 -8.95
CA ALA A 32 -16.23 0.08 -8.10
C ALA A 32 -14.96 -0.42 -8.80
N LEU A 33 -15.07 -0.80 -10.09
CA LEU A 33 -13.92 -1.21 -10.90
C LEU A 33 -12.94 -0.05 -11.14
N ALA A 34 -13.42 1.15 -11.40
CA ALA A 34 -12.57 2.33 -11.56
C ALA A 34 -11.82 2.68 -10.26
N GLN A 35 -12.49 2.62 -9.11
CA GLN A 35 -11.85 2.86 -7.81
C GLN A 35 -10.81 1.78 -7.47
N GLN A 36 -11.05 0.53 -7.82
CA GLN A 36 -10.10 -0.55 -7.58
C GLN A 36 -8.86 -0.39 -8.45
N GLN A 37 -9.01 -0.01 -9.71
CA GLN A 37 -7.89 0.21 -10.63
C GLN A 37 -7.05 1.43 -10.21
N ASP A 38 -7.67 2.48 -9.71
CA ASP A 38 -6.99 3.68 -9.19
C ASP A 38 -6.20 3.37 -7.90
N SER A 39 -6.76 2.56 -7.02
CA SER A 39 -6.08 2.11 -5.80
C SER A 39 -4.87 1.21 -6.09
N GLN A 40 -4.96 0.31 -7.07
CA GLN A 40 -3.85 -0.56 -7.48
C GLN A 40 -2.68 0.26 -8.04
N GLY A 41 -2.93 1.22 -8.93
CA GLY A 41 -1.91 2.14 -9.44
C GLY A 41 -1.22 2.90 -8.30
N SER A 42 -1.99 3.38 -7.35
CA SER A 42 -1.47 4.12 -6.20
C SER A 42 -0.67 3.24 -5.23
N ILE A 43 -1.06 1.95 -5.03
CA ILE A 43 -0.26 0.98 -4.25
C ILE A 43 1.09 0.72 -4.93
N GLN A 44 1.10 0.60 -6.25
CA GLN A 44 2.33 0.44 -7.03
C GLN A 44 3.27 1.65 -6.87
N GLU A 45 2.74 2.87 -6.82
CA GLU A 45 3.54 4.07 -6.56
C GLU A 45 4.13 4.06 -5.15
N VAL A 46 3.37 3.64 -4.14
CA VAL A 46 3.89 3.44 -2.77
C VAL A 46 5.03 2.44 -2.78
N SER A 47 4.88 1.28 -3.44
CA SER A 47 5.91 0.26 -3.57
C SER A 47 7.17 0.80 -4.24
N THR A 48 7.02 1.61 -5.29
CA THR A 48 8.14 2.27 -5.97
C THR A 48 8.89 3.19 -5.02
N HIS A 49 8.20 4.02 -4.26
CA HIS A 49 8.84 4.91 -3.29
C HIS A 49 9.55 4.14 -2.17
N VAL A 50 8.97 3.04 -1.67
CA VAL A 50 9.65 2.18 -0.69
C VAL A 50 10.94 1.61 -1.29
N THR A 51 10.88 1.06 -2.50
CA THR A 51 12.05 0.49 -3.19
C THR A 51 13.16 1.54 -3.40
N GLU A 52 12.82 2.73 -3.87
CA GLU A 52 13.79 3.81 -4.03
C GLU A 52 14.35 4.30 -2.70
N ALA A 53 13.56 4.29 -1.63
CA ALA A 53 14.04 4.59 -0.28
C ALA A 53 15.09 3.57 0.18
N LEU A 54 14.87 2.28 -0.05
CA LEU A 54 15.82 1.21 0.32
C LEU A 54 17.13 1.32 -0.46
N LYS A 55 17.06 1.54 -1.78
CA LYS A 55 18.24 1.78 -2.63
C LYS A 55 19.05 2.98 -2.18
N ALA A 56 18.38 4.10 -1.95
CA ALA A 56 19.03 5.33 -1.52
C ALA A 56 19.61 5.20 -0.11
N TYR A 57 18.95 4.46 0.79
CA TYR A 57 19.46 4.18 2.12
C TYR A 57 20.74 3.34 2.07
N ALA A 58 20.75 2.24 1.30
CA ALA A 58 21.93 1.42 1.11
C ALA A 58 23.13 2.27 0.64
N LYS A 59 22.93 3.12 -0.37
CA LYS A 59 23.95 4.04 -0.86
C LYS A 59 24.38 5.02 0.22
N GLY A 60 23.44 5.58 0.99
CA GLY A 60 23.69 6.54 2.05
C GLY A 60 24.61 6.03 3.15
N ILE A 61 24.48 4.76 3.53
CA ILE A 61 25.31 4.10 4.56
C ILE A 61 26.49 3.29 3.97
N GLY A 62 26.65 3.27 2.65
CA GLY A 62 27.73 2.52 1.96
C GLY A 62 27.51 1.00 1.97
N ALA A 63 26.27 0.54 2.04
CA ALA A 63 25.91 -0.86 1.91
C ALA A 63 25.65 -1.23 0.44
N GLN A 64 25.83 -2.52 0.11
CA GLN A 64 25.42 -3.04 -1.18
C GLN A 64 23.90 -3.26 -1.16
N TYR A 65 23.19 -2.65 -2.11
CA TYR A 65 21.78 -2.95 -2.34
C TYR A 65 21.67 -4.33 -2.98
N ILE A 66 20.90 -5.21 -2.36
CA ILE A 66 20.55 -6.53 -2.88
C ILE A 66 19.02 -6.60 -2.89
N GLU A 67 18.45 -6.88 -4.05
CA GLU A 67 17.03 -7.17 -4.15
C GLU A 67 16.82 -8.61 -3.69
N SER A 68 16.32 -8.76 -2.46
CA SER A 68 16.11 -10.09 -1.86
C SER A 68 14.68 -10.54 -2.11
N GLU A 69 14.54 -11.74 -2.70
CA GLU A 69 13.25 -12.45 -2.80
C GLU A 69 13.00 -13.34 -1.57
N GLU A 70 13.77 -13.18 -0.49
CA GLU A 70 13.71 -14.10 0.64
C GLU A 70 12.53 -13.84 1.58
N THR A 71 12.08 -14.94 2.18
CA THR A 71 10.91 -15.07 3.07
C THR A 71 10.89 -14.05 4.22
N PRO A 72 9.70 -13.54 4.57
CA PRO A 72 9.55 -12.53 5.63
C PRO A 72 10.10 -13.02 6.95
N ILE A 73 11.05 -12.30 7.52
CA ILE A 73 11.51 -12.49 8.89
C ILE A 73 10.42 -11.97 9.82
N GLN A 74 10.12 -12.71 10.88
CA GLN A 74 9.27 -12.21 11.96
C GLN A 74 10.02 -11.08 12.69
N VAL A 75 9.81 -9.88 12.28
CA VAL A 75 10.36 -8.71 12.94
C VAL A 75 9.55 -8.46 14.20
N ASN A 76 10.19 -8.62 15.32
CA ASN A 76 9.62 -8.34 16.65
C ASN A 76 10.30 -7.10 17.25
N GLN A 77 9.79 -6.65 18.38
CA GLN A 77 10.37 -5.51 19.13
C GLN A 77 11.88 -5.68 19.39
N THR A 78 12.35 -6.93 19.48
CA THR A 78 13.77 -7.25 19.69
C THR A 78 14.67 -6.74 18.58
N LEU A 79 14.23 -6.77 17.29
CA LEU A 79 15.00 -6.25 16.16
C LEU A 79 15.09 -4.73 16.20
N ILE A 80 14.01 -4.06 16.61
CA ILE A 80 14.01 -2.60 16.80
C ILE A 80 14.98 -2.22 17.93
N ASP A 81 15.00 -2.98 19.00
CA ASP A 81 15.88 -2.72 20.15
C ASP A 81 17.34 -3.05 19.81
N GLN A 82 17.59 -4.06 18.99
CA GLN A 82 18.91 -4.36 18.43
C GLN A 82 19.40 -3.22 17.52
N ALA A 83 18.54 -2.67 16.66
CA ALA A 83 18.87 -1.53 15.81
C ALA A 83 19.30 -0.30 16.66
N LYS A 84 18.64 -0.04 17.79
CA LYS A 84 19.03 1.01 18.73
C LYS A 84 20.38 0.77 19.40
N GLY A 85 20.78 -0.50 19.56
CA GLY A 85 22.04 -0.90 20.21
C GLY A 85 23.27 -0.94 19.31
N VAL A 86 23.09 -0.98 17.98
CA VAL A 86 24.20 -1.21 17.02
C VAL A 86 24.98 0.06 16.68
N GLY A 87 24.59 1.19 17.21
CA GLY A 87 25.26 2.47 16.95
C GLY A 87 24.92 3.05 15.56
N GLU A 88 24.99 4.34 15.44
CA GLU A 88 24.70 5.04 14.19
C GLU A 88 25.63 4.57 13.09
N GLY A 89 25.08 3.91 12.06
CA GLY A 89 25.82 3.54 10.85
C GLY A 89 26.56 4.75 10.28
N LYS A 90 27.77 4.52 9.77
CA LYS A 90 28.58 5.60 9.18
C LYS A 90 27.87 6.14 7.95
N LEU A 91 27.56 7.44 7.96
CA LEU A 91 27.00 8.11 6.79
C LEU A 91 28.12 8.30 5.75
N VAL A 92 27.92 7.71 4.57
CA VAL A 92 28.88 7.76 3.46
C VAL A 92 28.44 8.75 2.38
N ASP A 93 27.14 8.78 2.08
CA ASP A 93 26.54 9.71 1.12
C ASP A 93 25.32 10.37 1.77
N GLN A 94 25.48 11.61 2.23
CA GLN A 94 24.42 12.35 2.90
C GLN A 94 23.26 12.68 1.96
N GLY A 95 23.53 12.95 0.68
CA GLY A 95 22.48 13.25 -0.30
C GLY A 95 21.60 12.04 -0.55
N ALA A 96 22.20 10.84 -0.72
CA ALA A 96 21.47 9.61 -0.87
C ALA A 96 20.64 9.29 0.40
N TYR A 97 21.20 9.50 1.57
CA TYR A 97 20.47 9.27 2.83
C TYR A 97 19.27 10.22 2.98
N GLN A 98 19.39 11.49 2.63
CA GLN A 98 18.28 12.43 2.63
C GLN A 98 17.20 12.01 1.61
N SER A 99 17.61 11.62 0.41
CA SER A 99 16.69 11.10 -0.62
C SER A 99 15.92 9.86 -0.11
N ALA A 100 16.60 8.96 0.62
CA ALA A 100 15.95 7.82 1.24
C ALA A 100 14.83 8.23 2.22
N GLN A 101 15.11 9.20 3.08
CA GLN A 101 14.12 9.71 4.03
C GLN A 101 12.93 10.38 3.32
N GLU A 102 13.18 11.13 2.24
CA GLU A 102 12.13 11.78 1.45
C GLU A 102 11.23 10.76 0.75
N HIS A 103 11.81 9.75 0.11
CA HIS A 103 11.06 8.67 -0.52
C HIS A 103 10.19 7.92 0.49
N LEU A 104 10.76 7.55 1.64
CA LEU A 104 10.01 6.83 2.68
C LEU A 104 8.88 7.69 3.26
N LYS A 105 9.13 8.98 3.48
CA LYS A 105 8.09 9.93 3.90
C LYS A 105 6.97 10.02 2.88
N THR A 106 7.31 10.09 1.59
CA THR A 106 6.34 10.14 0.50
C THR A 106 5.49 8.86 0.47
N ALA A 107 6.14 7.69 0.54
CA ALA A 107 5.45 6.39 0.61
C ALA A 107 4.44 6.35 1.77
N ASN A 108 4.85 6.79 2.95
CA ASN A 108 3.98 6.81 4.13
C ASN A 108 2.78 7.75 3.96
N LEU A 109 2.99 8.96 3.46
CA LEU A 109 1.91 9.92 3.21
C LEU A 109 0.92 9.40 2.16
N MET A 110 1.42 8.82 1.07
CA MET A 110 0.59 8.23 0.02
C MET A 110 -0.23 7.07 0.58
N PHE A 111 0.40 6.14 1.31
CA PHE A 111 -0.31 5.00 1.88
C PHE A 111 -1.39 5.43 2.87
N VAL A 112 -1.11 6.38 3.75
CA VAL A 112 -2.12 6.94 4.67
C VAL A 112 -3.31 7.53 3.92
N GLY A 113 -3.05 8.21 2.79
CA GLY A 113 -4.10 8.75 1.91
C GLY A 113 -4.95 7.66 1.23
N LEU A 114 -4.38 6.47 1.01
CA LEU A 114 -5.07 5.33 0.39
C LEU A 114 -5.94 4.54 1.38
N VAL A 115 -5.63 4.54 2.67
CA VAL A 115 -6.36 3.73 3.68
C VAL A 115 -7.89 3.86 3.59
N PRO A 116 -8.49 5.04 3.36
CA PRO A 116 -9.93 5.15 3.20
C PRO A 116 -10.50 4.40 1.99
N GLN A 117 -9.68 4.17 0.96
CA GLN A 117 -10.07 3.45 -0.26
C GLN A 117 -9.91 1.93 -0.10
N LEU A 118 -9.07 1.49 0.82
CA LEU A 118 -8.74 0.08 1.08
C LEU A 118 -9.70 -0.59 2.08
N LYS A 119 -10.91 -0.07 2.26
CA LYS A 119 -11.90 -0.60 3.25
C LYS A 119 -12.30 -2.05 3.00
N ASN A 120 -12.27 -2.48 1.73
CA ASN A 120 -12.64 -3.83 1.30
C ASN A 120 -11.42 -4.74 1.09
N ALA A 121 -10.20 -4.21 1.24
CA ALA A 121 -8.98 -4.98 1.18
C ALA A 121 -8.75 -5.79 2.46
N ASN A 122 -7.77 -6.66 2.46
CA ASN A 122 -7.34 -7.36 3.67
C ASN A 122 -6.83 -6.34 4.71
N GLN A 123 -7.57 -6.19 5.80
CA GLN A 123 -7.27 -5.19 6.83
C GLN A 123 -5.98 -5.51 7.61
N ASP A 124 -5.61 -6.78 7.70
CA ASP A 124 -4.35 -7.18 8.33
C ASP A 124 -3.18 -6.65 7.51
N ASP A 125 -3.20 -6.79 6.18
CA ASP A 125 -2.17 -6.22 5.30
C ASP A 125 -2.12 -4.69 5.40
N VAL A 126 -3.27 -4.01 5.49
CA VAL A 126 -3.31 -2.54 5.67
C VAL A 126 -2.65 -2.11 6.97
N ILE A 127 -2.93 -2.83 8.07
CA ILE A 127 -2.36 -2.55 9.39
C ILE A 127 -0.84 -2.83 9.38
N GLU A 128 -0.42 -3.93 8.78
CA GLU A 128 0.98 -4.32 8.69
C GLU A 128 1.79 -3.30 7.88
N VAL A 129 1.35 -2.93 6.67
CA VAL A 129 2.05 -1.90 5.87
C VAL A 129 2.20 -0.61 6.66
N ARG A 130 1.11 -0.13 7.29
CA ARG A 130 1.15 1.11 8.07
C ARG A 130 2.15 1.04 9.23
N SER A 131 2.14 -0.06 9.97
CA SER A 131 3.02 -0.28 11.12
C SER A 131 4.49 -0.36 10.69
N TRP A 132 4.76 -1.09 9.61
CA TRP A 132 6.11 -1.32 9.14
C TRP A 132 6.74 -0.14 8.41
N LEU A 133 5.96 0.72 7.77
CA LEU A 133 6.45 2.01 7.27
C LEU A 133 6.97 2.89 8.42
N LEU A 134 6.32 2.86 9.59
CA LEU A 134 6.81 3.56 10.78
C LEU A 134 8.06 2.90 11.36
N VAL A 135 8.14 1.56 11.34
CA VAL A 135 9.36 0.84 11.74
C VAL A 135 10.53 1.20 10.83
N LEU A 136 10.35 1.18 9.51
CA LEU A 136 11.36 1.59 8.55
C LEU A 136 11.84 3.02 8.80
N GLN A 137 10.93 3.95 9.07
CA GLN A 137 11.28 5.33 9.38
C GLN A 137 12.18 5.41 10.64
N ASN A 138 11.88 4.63 11.66
CA ASN A 138 12.71 4.56 12.85
C ASN A 138 14.08 3.92 12.56
N LEU A 139 14.14 2.83 11.79
CA LEU A 139 15.39 2.21 11.37
C LEU A 139 16.26 3.19 10.58
N PHE A 140 15.69 3.97 9.68
CA PHE A 140 16.40 5.03 8.97
C PHE A 140 16.94 6.10 9.93
N ASN A 141 16.10 6.60 10.83
CA ASN A 141 16.50 7.63 11.79
C ASN A 141 17.66 7.19 12.70
N TYR A 142 17.69 5.90 13.07
CA TYR A 142 18.79 5.32 13.87
C TYR A 142 19.98 4.88 13.02
N ARG A 143 19.95 5.04 11.69
CA ARG A 143 20.96 4.53 10.76
C ARG A 143 21.25 3.05 11.02
N ALA A 144 20.18 2.26 11.13
CA ALA A 144 20.28 0.83 11.37
C ALA A 144 21.11 0.12 10.30
N PRO A 145 21.74 -1.02 10.60
CA PRO A 145 22.40 -1.86 9.60
C PRO A 145 21.45 -2.20 8.46
N TYR A 146 22.00 -2.23 7.22
CA TYR A 146 21.17 -2.38 6.02
C TYR A 146 20.34 -3.67 6.01
N ASN A 147 20.88 -4.78 6.49
CA ASN A 147 20.14 -6.04 6.59
C ASN A 147 18.82 -5.92 7.38
N LEU A 148 18.77 -5.14 8.46
CA LEU A 148 17.54 -4.92 9.22
C LEU A 148 16.53 -4.05 8.43
N VAL A 149 17.04 -3.08 7.68
CA VAL A 149 16.24 -2.23 6.81
C VAL A 149 15.70 -3.02 5.62
N GLU A 150 16.54 -3.86 5.03
CA GLU A 150 16.19 -4.75 3.92
C GLU A 150 15.10 -5.73 4.33
N ASP A 151 15.28 -6.43 5.44
CA ASP A 151 14.29 -7.37 5.98
C ASP A 151 12.93 -6.70 6.24
N ALA A 152 12.93 -5.51 6.85
CA ALA A 152 11.71 -4.76 7.10
C ALA A 152 11.06 -4.25 5.80
N GLY A 153 11.85 -3.81 4.85
CA GLY A 153 11.38 -3.25 3.58
C GLY A 153 10.91 -4.31 2.60
N PHE A 154 11.79 -5.22 2.19
CA PHE A 154 11.46 -6.27 1.21
C PHE A 154 10.65 -7.39 1.84
N GLY A 155 11.09 -7.90 2.99
CA GLY A 155 10.47 -9.04 3.62
C GLY A 155 9.06 -8.76 4.12
N VAL A 156 8.75 -7.51 4.50
CA VAL A 156 7.45 -7.20 5.10
C VAL A 156 6.68 -6.15 4.30
N VAL A 157 7.18 -4.91 4.18
CA VAL A 157 6.39 -3.82 3.59
C VAL A 157 6.00 -4.12 2.16
N LEU A 158 6.97 -4.48 1.31
CA LEU A 158 6.70 -4.76 -0.11
C LEU A 158 5.85 -6.02 -0.30
N GLY A 159 6.02 -7.04 0.54
CA GLY A 159 5.19 -8.24 0.51
C GLY A 159 3.71 -7.95 0.80
N HIS A 160 3.41 -7.16 1.83
CA HIS A 160 2.03 -6.76 2.15
C HIS A 160 1.45 -5.79 1.11
N LEU A 161 2.25 -4.88 0.52
CA LEU A 161 1.82 -4.03 -0.59
C LEU A 161 1.47 -4.85 -1.84
N ASP A 162 2.25 -5.89 -2.14
CA ASP A 162 1.94 -6.81 -3.24
C ASP A 162 0.62 -7.55 -3.01
N ASN A 163 0.35 -8.00 -1.77
CA ASN A 163 -0.94 -8.60 -1.42
C ASN A 163 -2.12 -7.63 -1.61
N LEU A 164 -1.95 -6.36 -1.26
CA LEU A 164 -2.98 -5.32 -1.42
C LEU A 164 -3.19 -4.92 -2.89
N SER A 165 -2.26 -5.23 -3.79
CA SER A 165 -2.35 -4.93 -5.22
C SER A 165 -3.09 -5.99 -6.04
N LYS A 166 -3.40 -7.15 -5.45
CA LYS A 166 -4.11 -8.29 -6.09
C LYS A 166 -5.61 -8.17 -5.96
#